data_12368272f3343a462da66cb94621e272
#
_entry.id   12368272f3343a462da66cb94621e272
#
_cell.length_a   1.000
_cell.length_b   1.000
_cell.length_c   1.000
_cell.angle_alpha   90.00
_cell.angle_beta   90.00
_cell.angle_gamma   90.00
#
_symmetry.space_group_name_H-M   'P 1'
#
loop_
_entity.id
_entity.type
_entity.pdbx_description
1 polymer ?
#
loop_
_entity_poly.entity_id
_entity_poly.type
_entity_poly.pdbx_seq_one_letter_code
_entity_poly.pdbx_strand_id
1 'polypeptide(L)'
;MNVKLALAALVAGLALTACDAVRYPGDGGEPPRAPESRDPDAPPPPPPTEPVTDPYGTGEDPFAGDPEDEPVDDPLPVSDPAPAEPDPEPETPDVSAPSESAEPEEPDYTFSYFAPGALTPGSGTGAVDQLVHAPGITFPIRTAPAYLQSMVWGFGGGVGGGDECDSRNYTYPWRDNFCETRSSNRNSPFCPVARIHQGQDIRVGTPSECEVLRGTPEDDRMLHEVVAVEDGVVYEIGTYTVKLRAGGRIYRYMHLNMDALQVSAGDSVQAGDVLGYVSKDFGGTPTTFHLHFEIIQNTEEFGWVHVPPYLSLVEAYERREDGPGELIDMAVATASAPIFPPEGLEIIE
;
A
#
# COMPACT_ATOMS: atom_id res chain seq x y z
N MET A 1 17.15 -3.35 -73.25
CA MET A 1 18.33 -2.48 -73.11
C MET A 1 18.84 -2.66 -71.71
N ASN A 2 20.01 -3.27 -71.60
CA ASN A 2 20.72 -3.59 -70.33
C ASN A 2 21.43 -2.34 -69.81
N VAL A 3 21.34 -2.12 -68.48
CA VAL A 3 22.40 -1.38 -67.77
C VAL A 3 22.68 -2.07 -66.45
N LYS A 4 23.94 -2.38 -66.26
CA LYS A 4 24.56 -3.25 -65.26
C LYS A 4 24.76 -2.55 -63.90
N LEU A 5 24.77 -3.41 -62.86
CA LEU A 5 25.35 -3.19 -61.51
C LEU A 5 26.70 -2.44 -61.55
N ALA A 6 26.89 -1.66 -60.44
CA ALA A 6 28.22 -1.44 -59.90
C ALA A 6 28.17 -1.49 -58.34
N LEU A 7 28.87 -2.51 -57.84
CA LEU A 7 29.17 -2.75 -56.43
C LEU A 7 30.39 -1.88 -56.04
N ALA A 8 30.32 -1.12 -55.02
CA ALA A 8 31.50 -0.47 -54.41
C ALA A 8 31.57 -0.83 -52.94
N ALA A 9 32.53 -1.68 -52.62
CA ALA A 9 32.95 -1.99 -51.24
C ALA A 9 33.87 -0.84 -50.75
N LEU A 10 33.59 -0.32 -49.57
CA LEU A 10 34.52 0.58 -48.87
C LEU A 10 34.90 -0.05 -47.54
N VAL A 11 36.17 -0.46 -47.47
CA VAL A 11 36.88 -0.89 -46.26
C VAL A 11 37.34 0.36 -45.54
N ALA A 12 36.97 0.58 -44.32
CA ALA A 12 37.54 1.61 -43.46
C ALA A 12 38.02 1.01 -42.15
N GLY A 13 39.28 1.29 -41.87
CA GLY A 13 40.11 0.67 -40.90
C GLY A 13 39.85 1.07 -39.44
N LEU A 14 40.29 0.20 -38.57
CA LEU A 14 40.43 0.44 -37.13
C LEU A 14 41.42 1.58 -36.87
N ALA A 15 41.02 2.50 -36.02
CA ALA A 15 41.92 3.33 -35.25
C ALA A 15 41.70 3.07 -33.76
N LEU A 16 42.64 2.37 -33.16
CA LEU A 16 42.78 2.24 -31.71
C LEU A 16 43.33 3.56 -31.18
N THR A 17 42.56 4.28 -30.38
CA THR A 17 43.06 5.34 -29.52
C THR A 17 43.10 4.85 -28.09
N ALA A 18 44.31 4.76 -27.56
CA ALA A 18 44.60 4.50 -26.16
C ALA A 18 44.06 5.64 -25.29
N CYS A 19 43.30 5.35 -24.30
CA CYS A 19 42.99 6.26 -23.22
C CYS A 19 43.97 6.07 -22.07
N ASP A 20 44.64 7.16 -21.70
CA ASP A 20 45.55 7.29 -20.61
C ASP A 20 44.90 6.94 -19.26
N ALA A 21 45.54 6.07 -18.51
CA ALA A 21 45.21 5.75 -17.14
C ALA A 21 45.70 6.87 -16.20
N VAL A 22 44.77 7.56 -15.57
CA VAL A 22 45.06 8.43 -14.43
C VAL A 22 45.35 7.54 -13.22
N ARG A 23 46.60 7.55 -12.76
CA ARG A 23 47.05 6.90 -11.52
C ARG A 23 46.73 7.79 -10.34
N TYR A 24 45.96 7.27 -9.38
CA TYR A 24 45.94 7.77 -8.01
C TYR A 24 46.98 7.06 -7.15
N PRO A 25 47.65 7.77 -6.24
CA PRO A 25 48.69 7.16 -5.38
C PRO A 25 48.03 6.46 -4.18
N GLY A 26 48.44 5.26 -4.00
CA GLY A 26 48.60 4.36 -2.94
C GLY A 26 47.76 4.43 -1.66
N ASP A 27 47.07 3.31 -1.42
CA ASP A 27 47.11 2.68 -0.10
C ASP A 27 47.17 1.17 -0.30
N GLY A 28 48.14 0.54 0.36
CA GLY A 28 48.48 -0.90 0.20
C GLY A 28 47.48 -1.79 0.94
N GLY A 29 46.37 -2.07 0.31
CA GLY A 29 45.42 -3.10 0.74
C GLY A 29 45.57 -4.33 -0.18
N GLU A 30 45.78 -5.49 0.42
CA GLU A 30 45.83 -6.78 -0.23
C GLU A 30 44.52 -7.01 -1.00
N PRO A 31 44.53 -7.48 -2.25
CA PRO A 31 43.32 -7.70 -3.02
C PRO A 31 42.45 -8.78 -2.33
N PRO A 32 41.13 -8.66 -2.37
CA PRO A 32 40.24 -9.67 -1.80
C PRO A 32 40.48 -11.02 -2.52
N ARG A 33 40.66 -12.08 -1.73
CA ARG A 33 40.78 -13.45 -2.24
C ARG A 33 39.56 -13.78 -3.09
N ALA A 34 39.79 -14.32 -4.27
CA ALA A 34 38.75 -14.91 -5.09
C ALA A 34 37.97 -15.97 -4.27
N PRO A 35 36.64 -16.07 -4.40
CA PRO A 35 35.91 -17.12 -3.72
C PRO A 35 36.42 -18.49 -4.16
N GLU A 36 36.79 -19.33 -3.18
CA GLU A 36 37.16 -20.71 -3.43
C GLU A 36 36.05 -21.43 -4.17
N SER A 37 36.37 -22.09 -5.27
CA SER A 37 35.44 -22.92 -6.02
C SER A 37 34.91 -24.03 -5.10
N ARG A 38 33.60 -24.03 -4.85
CA ARG A 38 32.96 -25.13 -4.13
C ARG A 38 33.13 -26.43 -4.91
N ASP A 39 33.55 -27.46 -4.20
CA ASP A 39 33.56 -28.83 -4.70
C ASP A 39 32.14 -29.25 -5.06
N PRO A 40 31.84 -29.58 -6.32
CA PRO A 40 30.49 -29.97 -6.74
C PRO A 40 29.98 -31.28 -6.11
N ASP A 41 30.85 -32.07 -5.50
CA ASP A 41 30.53 -33.36 -4.86
C ASP A 41 30.44 -33.27 -3.32
N ALA A 42 30.55 -32.07 -2.73
CA ALA A 42 30.41 -31.91 -1.30
C ALA A 42 28.95 -32.12 -0.85
N PRO A 43 28.67 -32.94 0.17
CA PRO A 43 27.31 -33.08 0.69
C PRO A 43 26.79 -31.76 1.21
N PRO A 44 25.45 -31.48 1.09
CA PRO A 44 24.88 -30.27 1.62
C PRO A 44 25.10 -30.18 3.14
N PRO A 45 25.32 -28.97 3.68
CA PRO A 45 25.45 -28.80 5.12
C PRO A 45 24.16 -29.29 5.82
N PRO A 46 24.27 -29.89 7.02
CA PRO A 46 23.10 -30.29 7.78
C PRO A 46 22.25 -29.04 8.07
N PRO A 47 20.91 -29.20 8.13
CA PRO A 47 20.03 -28.09 8.51
C PRO A 47 20.43 -27.58 9.90
N PRO A 48 20.31 -26.26 10.17
CA PRO A 48 20.62 -25.68 11.44
C PRO A 48 19.77 -26.35 12.54
N THR A 49 20.40 -26.88 13.58
CA THR A 49 19.76 -27.56 14.72
C THR A 49 19.41 -26.61 15.87
N GLU A 50 19.40 -25.32 15.66
CA GLU A 50 18.96 -24.39 16.68
C GLU A 50 17.44 -24.16 16.57
N PRO A 51 16.69 -24.20 17.69
CA PRO A 51 15.30 -23.81 17.68
C PRO A 51 15.22 -22.37 17.20
N VAL A 52 14.35 -22.11 16.23
CA VAL A 52 13.98 -20.77 15.84
C VAL A 52 13.39 -20.11 17.07
N THR A 53 14.22 -19.37 17.80
CA THR A 53 13.71 -18.46 18.83
C THR A 53 12.81 -17.47 18.12
N ASP A 54 11.55 -17.46 18.52
CA ASP A 54 10.55 -16.50 18.08
C ASP A 54 11.19 -15.08 18.11
N PRO A 55 11.41 -14.42 16.97
CA PRO A 55 11.99 -13.08 16.96
C PRO A 55 11.08 -12.04 17.61
N TYR A 56 9.88 -12.46 18.01
CA TYR A 56 8.85 -11.62 18.64
C TYR A 56 8.63 -11.97 20.11
N GLY A 57 9.67 -12.42 20.81
CA GLY A 57 9.63 -12.86 22.19
C GLY A 57 8.39 -12.40 22.94
N THR A 58 7.65 -13.34 23.54
CA THR A 58 6.62 -13.08 24.54
C THR A 58 7.25 -12.46 25.79
N GLY A 59 7.74 -11.23 25.65
CA GLY A 59 8.12 -10.37 26.77
C GLY A 59 6.85 -9.95 27.50
N GLU A 60 6.81 -10.17 28.78
CA GLU A 60 5.79 -9.67 29.69
C GLU A 60 5.55 -8.18 29.43
N ASP A 61 4.28 -7.78 29.39
CA ASP A 61 3.84 -6.40 29.23
C ASP A 61 4.43 -5.54 30.38
N PRO A 62 5.32 -4.58 30.07
CA PRO A 62 5.91 -3.74 31.12
C PRO A 62 4.93 -2.69 31.69
N PHE A 63 3.66 -2.70 31.27
CA PHE A 63 2.63 -1.74 31.71
C PHE A 63 1.48 -2.35 32.51
N ALA A 64 1.60 -3.60 32.99
CA ALA A 64 0.69 -4.14 33.98
C ALA A 64 0.94 -3.47 35.34
N GLY A 65 0.45 -2.24 35.51
CA GLY A 65 0.37 -1.58 36.80
C GLY A 65 -0.86 -2.06 37.54
N ASP A 66 -0.67 -2.45 38.79
CA ASP A 66 -1.72 -2.78 39.74
C ASP A 66 -2.74 -1.64 39.86
N PRO A 67 -4.05 -1.91 39.91
CA PRO A 67 -5.04 -0.92 40.26
C PRO A 67 -5.01 -0.67 41.77
N GLU A 68 -4.37 0.39 42.21
CA GLU A 68 -4.52 0.88 43.58
C GLU A 68 -5.83 1.67 43.73
N ASP A 69 -6.56 1.30 44.77
CA ASP A 69 -7.81 1.83 45.27
C ASP A 69 -7.93 3.37 45.21
N GLU A 70 -8.92 3.87 44.50
CA GLU A 70 -9.43 5.24 44.68
C GLU A 70 -10.58 5.26 45.71
N PRO A 71 -10.64 6.22 46.66
CA PRO A 71 -11.66 6.27 47.69
C PRO A 71 -13.00 6.72 47.12
N VAL A 72 -14.05 6.02 47.61
CA VAL A 72 -15.45 6.29 47.30
C VAL A 72 -15.86 7.63 47.95
N ASP A 73 -16.24 8.63 47.16
CA ASP A 73 -16.80 9.87 47.65
C ASP A 73 -18.27 9.68 48.07
N ASP A 74 -18.59 10.19 49.24
CA ASP A 74 -19.93 10.21 49.86
C ASP A 74 -20.97 10.94 49.01
N PRO A 75 -22.23 10.51 48.99
CA PRO A 75 -23.30 11.16 48.25
C PRO A 75 -23.74 12.48 48.86
N LEU A 76 -23.80 13.53 48.04
CA LEU A 76 -24.31 14.85 48.40
C LEU A 76 -25.83 14.77 48.72
N PRO A 77 -26.32 15.64 49.64
CA PRO A 77 -27.71 15.60 50.09
C PRO A 77 -28.71 16.05 49.01
N VAL A 78 -29.76 15.32 48.91
CA VAL A 78 -30.91 15.57 48.00
C VAL A 78 -31.69 16.79 48.51
N SER A 79 -31.81 17.81 47.68
CA SER A 79 -32.68 18.97 47.95
C SER A 79 -34.13 18.65 47.60
N ASP A 80 -35.05 19.01 48.49
CA ASP A 80 -36.52 18.86 48.32
C ASP A 80 -37.04 19.62 47.07
N PRO A 81 -38.02 19.06 46.39
CA PRO A 81 -38.63 19.70 45.21
C PRO A 81 -39.54 20.87 45.61
N ALA A 82 -39.41 21.98 44.90
CA ALA A 82 -40.33 23.12 44.99
C ALA A 82 -41.75 22.77 44.50
N PRO A 83 -42.81 23.44 44.99
CA PRO A 83 -44.18 23.14 44.63
C PRO A 83 -44.48 23.46 43.16
N ALA A 84 -45.25 22.58 42.52
CA ALA A 84 -45.68 22.68 41.13
C ALA A 84 -46.59 23.90 40.88
N GLU A 85 -46.32 24.63 39.80
CA GLU A 85 -47.23 25.63 39.24
C GLU A 85 -48.38 24.92 38.50
N PRO A 86 -49.59 25.54 38.40
CA PRO A 86 -50.76 24.91 37.79
C PRO A 86 -50.60 24.79 36.26
N ASP A 87 -51.12 23.68 35.74
CA ASP A 87 -51.20 23.36 34.31
C ASP A 87 -51.89 24.45 33.48
N PRO A 88 -51.33 24.85 32.32
CA PRO A 88 -52.02 25.63 31.33
C PRO A 88 -53.07 24.76 30.59
N GLU A 89 -54.23 25.38 30.28
CA GLU A 89 -55.31 24.77 29.53
C GLU A 89 -54.83 24.20 28.16
N PRO A 90 -55.39 23.06 27.69
CA PRO A 90 -54.99 22.45 26.45
C PRO A 90 -55.41 23.29 25.24
N GLU A 91 -54.44 23.84 24.53
CA GLU A 91 -54.63 24.43 23.22
C GLU A 91 -55.05 23.33 22.21
N THR A 92 -56.08 23.56 21.47
CA THR A 92 -56.55 22.68 20.40
C THR A 92 -55.47 22.56 19.31
N PRO A 93 -55.12 21.36 18.85
CA PRO A 93 -54.12 21.21 17.81
C PRO A 93 -54.63 21.78 16.48
N ASP A 94 -53.94 22.78 15.97
CA ASP A 94 -54.08 23.23 14.59
C ASP A 94 -53.61 22.09 13.69
N VAL A 95 -54.54 21.47 12.96
CA VAL A 95 -54.28 20.43 11.98
C VAL A 95 -53.72 21.10 10.73
N SER A 96 -52.48 21.53 10.79
CA SER A 96 -51.72 21.87 9.61
C SER A 96 -51.51 20.61 8.78
N ALA A 97 -51.75 20.71 7.48
CA ALA A 97 -51.63 19.66 6.50
C ALA A 97 -50.27 18.94 6.60
N PRO A 98 -50.19 17.63 6.27
CA PRO A 98 -48.94 16.90 6.33
C PRO A 98 -47.91 17.60 5.44
N SER A 99 -46.82 18.04 6.08
CA SER A 99 -45.64 18.52 5.39
C SER A 99 -45.20 17.40 4.44
N GLU A 100 -45.13 17.74 3.16
CA GLU A 100 -44.53 16.92 2.11
C GLU A 100 -43.22 16.35 2.67
N SER A 101 -43.13 15.02 2.77
CA SER A 101 -41.94 14.35 3.30
C SER A 101 -40.77 14.75 2.41
N ALA A 102 -39.84 15.54 2.95
CA ALA A 102 -38.58 15.79 2.29
C ALA A 102 -37.96 14.43 1.98
N GLU A 103 -37.72 14.15 0.71
CA GLU A 103 -36.86 13.01 0.33
C GLU A 103 -35.56 13.14 1.12
N PRO A 104 -35.01 12.04 1.67
CA PRO A 104 -33.72 12.10 2.35
C PRO A 104 -32.70 12.64 1.35
N GLU A 105 -32.03 13.72 1.70
CA GLU A 105 -30.91 14.24 0.89
C GLU A 105 -29.89 13.11 0.76
N GLU A 106 -29.53 12.78 -0.48
CA GLU A 106 -28.44 11.80 -0.72
C GLU A 106 -27.14 12.36 -0.13
N PRO A 107 -26.31 11.51 0.52
CA PRO A 107 -25.06 11.95 1.09
C PRO A 107 -24.14 12.50 -0.02
N ASP A 108 -23.39 13.55 0.29
CA ASP A 108 -22.37 14.11 -0.62
C ASP A 108 -21.13 13.20 -0.57
N TYR A 109 -21.05 12.26 -1.51
CA TYR A 109 -19.95 11.31 -1.59
C TYR A 109 -18.67 11.96 -2.09
N THR A 110 -17.54 11.74 -1.38
CA THR A 110 -16.22 12.29 -1.74
C THR A 110 -15.47 11.43 -2.75
N PHE A 111 -15.76 10.14 -2.80
CA PHE A 111 -15.22 9.16 -3.75
C PHE A 111 -16.18 7.98 -3.89
N SER A 112 -15.86 7.05 -4.81
CA SER A 112 -16.62 5.80 -4.92
C SER A 112 -15.70 4.59 -4.97
N TYR A 113 -16.23 3.43 -4.56
CA TYR A 113 -15.47 2.18 -4.49
C TYR A 113 -16.36 0.96 -4.69
N PHE A 114 -15.77 -0.13 -5.19
CA PHE A 114 -16.44 -1.43 -5.26
C PHE A 114 -16.30 -2.20 -3.95
N ALA A 115 -17.17 -3.19 -3.76
CA ALA A 115 -17.07 -4.10 -2.60
C ALA A 115 -15.70 -4.81 -2.54
N PRO A 116 -15.23 -5.20 -1.32
CA PRO A 116 -14.02 -6.00 -1.17
C PRO A 116 -14.02 -7.23 -2.07
N GLY A 117 -12.86 -7.58 -2.61
CA GLY A 117 -12.69 -8.69 -3.54
C GLY A 117 -13.13 -8.39 -4.99
N ALA A 118 -13.61 -7.18 -5.28
CA ALA A 118 -13.95 -6.75 -6.64
C ALA A 118 -12.67 -6.38 -7.42
N LEU A 119 -11.92 -7.38 -7.84
CA LEU A 119 -10.70 -7.21 -8.63
C LEU A 119 -10.98 -6.69 -10.04
N THR A 120 -9.92 -6.26 -10.73
CA THR A 120 -9.97 -6.04 -12.19
C THR A 120 -10.41 -7.32 -12.89
N PRO A 121 -11.39 -7.29 -13.80
CA PRO A 121 -11.88 -8.49 -14.49
C PRO A 121 -10.74 -9.29 -15.14
N GLY A 122 -10.66 -10.58 -14.81
CA GLY A 122 -9.63 -11.49 -15.31
C GLY A 122 -8.32 -11.50 -14.52
N SER A 123 -8.14 -10.61 -13.53
CA SER A 123 -6.88 -10.52 -12.76
C SER A 123 -6.78 -11.52 -11.61
N GLY A 124 -7.83 -12.25 -11.29
CA GLY A 124 -7.80 -13.23 -10.21
C GLY A 124 -9.15 -13.44 -9.53
N THR A 125 -9.11 -14.02 -8.33
CA THR A 125 -10.28 -14.20 -7.46
C THR A 125 -9.99 -13.49 -6.13
N GLY A 126 -10.73 -12.43 -5.86
CA GLY A 126 -10.52 -11.59 -4.68
C GLY A 126 -10.93 -12.25 -3.36
N ALA A 127 -10.47 -11.70 -2.28
CA ALA A 127 -10.91 -12.05 -0.94
C ALA A 127 -12.38 -11.60 -0.73
N VAL A 128 -13.18 -12.44 -0.07
CA VAL A 128 -14.57 -12.10 0.30
C VAL A 128 -14.61 -11.74 1.80
N ASP A 129 -13.65 -10.98 2.26
CA ASP A 129 -13.55 -10.54 3.64
C ASP A 129 -14.16 -9.15 3.79
N GLN A 130 -15.04 -9.00 4.79
CA GLN A 130 -15.73 -7.75 5.10
C GLN A 130 -15.19 -7.10 6.40
N LEU A 131 -14.03 -7.55 6.88
CA LEU A 131 -13.45 -7.03 8.12
C LEU A 131 -12.56 -5.82 7.87
N VAL A 132 -12.64 -4.86 8.78
CA VAL A 132 -11.67 -3.76 8.88
C VAL A 132 -10.54 -4.24 9.79
N HIS A 133 -9.46 -4.73 9.20
CA HIS A 133 -8.35 -5.34 9.94
C HIS A 133 -7.52 -4.35 10.76
N ALA A 134 -7.47 -3.10 10.34
CA ALA A 134 -6.76 -2.02 11.03
C ALA A 134 -7.68 -0.79 11.16
N PRO A 135 -8.65 -0.82 12.09
CA PRO A 135 -9.54 0.31 12.31
C PRO A 135 -8.76 1.52 12.85
N GLY A 136 -9.19 2.71 12.47
CA GLY A 136 -8.66 3.97 13.00
C GLY A 136 -7.31 4.42 12.42
N ILE A 137 -6.69 3.68 11.51
CA ILE A 137 -5.42 4.09 10.89
C ILE A 137 -5.56 5.39 10.09
N THR A 138 -4.49 6.17 10.03
CA THR A 138 -4.35 7.28 9.09
C THR A 138 -4.17 6.75 7.67
N PHE A 139 -4.74 7.42 6.66
CA PHE A 139 -4.49 7.04 5.26
C PHE A 139 -3.01 7.26 4.91
N PRO A 140 -2.34 6.30 4.25
CA PRO A 140 -0.89 6.33 4.09
C PRO A 140 -0.36 7.42 3.14
N ILE A 141 -1.22 8.13 2.41
CA ILE A 141 -0.86 9.29 1.59
C ILE A 141 -1.45 10.55 2.26
N ARG A 142 -0.60 11.57 2.48
CA ARG A 142 -0.98 12.74 3.27
C ARG A 142 -2.12 13.54 2.63
N THR A 143 -1.96 14.03 1.42
CA THR A 143 -2.87 15.05 0.84
C THR A 143 -3.26 14.82 -0.62
N ALA A 144 -2.47 14.07 -1.39
CA ALA A 144 -2.76 13.87 -2.81
C ALA A 144 -3.98 12.96 -3.02
N PRO A 145 -4.76 13.14 -4.10
CA PRO A 145 -5.77 12.18 -4.50
C PRO A 145 -5.18 10.78 -4.64
N ALA A 146 -5.96 9.77 -4.28
CA ALA A 146 -5.50 8.39 -4.28
C ALA A 146 -6.51 7.47 -4.96
N TYR A 147 -6.00 6.46 -5.69
CA TYR A 147 -6.82 5.54 -6.47
C TYR A 147 -6.33 4.12 -6.23
N LEU A 148 -7.14 3.33 -5.51
CA LEU A 148 -6.88 1.93 -5.27
C LEU A 148 -7.26 1.14 -6.52
N GLN A 149 -6.27 0.48 -7.12
CA GLN A 149 -6.46 -0.31 -8.34
C GLN A 149 -5.23 -1.16 -8.63
N SER A 150 -5.36 -2.12 -9.54
CA SER A 150 -4.22 -2.90 -10.00
C SER A 150 -3.17 -2.06 -10.72
N MET A 151 -1.90 -2.23 -10.33
CA MET A 151 -0.79 -1.66 -11.08
C MET A 151 -0.35 -2.57 -12.23
N VAL A 152 -0.54 -3.88 -12.11
CA VAL A 152 -0.13 -4.86 -13.14
C VAL A 152 -1.13 -4.91 -14.30
N TRP A 153 -2.43 -4.90 -13.98
CA TRP A 153 -3.53 -5.02 -14.95
C TRP A 153 -4.07 -3.67 -15.42
N GLY A 154 -3.66 -2.56 -14.76
CA GLY A 154 -3.95 -1.20 -15.16
C GLY A 154 -3.04 -0.70 -16.29
N PHE A 155 -3.28 0.53 -16.77
CA PHE A 155 -2.46 1.14 -17.81
C PHE A 155 -1.03 1.40 -17.31
N GLY A 156 -0.05 1.06 -18.15
CA GLY A 156 1.38 1.10 -17.80
C GLY A 156 1.88 -0.15 -17.10
N GLY A 157 0.98 -1.04 -16.63
CA GLY A 157 1.34 -2.31 -16.02
C GLY A 157 1.74 -3.38 -17.02
N GLY A 158 2.40 -4.44 -16.53
CA GLY A 158 2.93 -5.51 -17.38
C GLY A 158 1.89 -6.23 -18.20
N VAL A 159 0.65 -6.37 -17.70
CA VAL A 159 -0.49 -7.00 -18.40
C VAL A 159 -1.34 -5.95 -19.11
N GLY A 160 -1.68 -4.85 -18.46
CA GLY A 160 -2.53 -3.81 -19.02
C GLY A 160 -1.89 -3.05 -20.17
N GLY A 161 -0.57 -2.92 -20.17
CA GLY A 161 0.19 -2.19 -21.18
C GLY A 161 -0.17 -0.70 -21.25
N GLY A 162 0.37 0.00 -22.23
CA GLY A 162 0.08 1.42 -22.41
C GLY A 162 0.91 2.33 -21.51
N ASP A 163 0.34 3.46 -21.10
CA ASP A 163 1.02 4.51 -20.35
C ASP A 163 0.61 4.51 -18.87
N GLU A 164 1.58 4.51 -17.97
CA GLU A 164 1.32 4.60 -16.51
C GLU A 164 0.66 5.92 -16.10
N CYS A 165 0.85 6.99 -16.87
CA CYS A 165 0.23 8.29 -16.62
C CYS A 165 -1.12 8.49 -17.36
N ASP A 166 -1.68 7.43 -17.95
CA ASP A 166 -3.00 7.49 -18.60
C ASP A 166 -4.09 7.95 -17.61
N SER A 167 -4.92 8.90 -18.02
CA SER A 167 -5.94 9.51 -17.17
C SER A 167 -6.92 8.48 -16.57
N ARG A 168 -7.14 7.35 -17.23
CA ARG A 168 -7.99 6.26 -16.75
C ARG A 168 -7.47 5.58 -15.48
N ASN A 169 -6.19 5.74 -15.16
CA ASN A 169 -5.60 5.30 -13.90
C ASN A 169 -5.93 6.23 -12.71
N TYR A 170 -6.51 7.41 -12.96
CA TYR A 170 -6.75 8.45 -11.95
C TYR A 170 -8.25 8.76 -11.86
N THR A 171 -9.05 7.70 -11.76
CA THR A 171 -10.52 7.80 -11.69
C THR A 171 -11.10 6.84 -10.67
N TYR A 172 -12.24 7.20 -10.12
CA TYR A 172 -13.08 6.31 -9.32
C TYR A 172 -13.97 5.45 -10.25
N PRO A 173 -14.55 4.36 -9.76
CA PRO A 173 -14.46 3.82 -8.39
C PRO A 173 -13.18 3.04 -8.12
N TRP A 174 -12.76 2.98 -6.85
CA TRP A 174 -11.67 2.13 -6.40
C TRP A 174 -11.97 0.65 -6.61
N ARG A 175 -10.91 -0.13 -6.82
CA ARG A 175 -10.96 -1.60 -6.85
C ARG A 175 -9.98 -2.19 -5.87
N ASP A 176 -10.43 -3.28 -5.24
CA ASP A 176 -9.53 -4.14 -4.49
C ASP A 176 -8.53 -4.81 -5.45
N ASN A 177 -7.30 -5.04 -4.99
CA ASN A 177 -6.32 -5.85 -5.70
C ASN A 177 -5.56 -6.83 -4.79
N PHE A 178 -6.02 -6.97 -3.54
CA PHE A 178 -5.59 -8.07 -2.69
C PHE A 178 -6.11 -9.40 -3.24
N CYS A 179 -5.28 -10.44 -3.28
CA CYS A 179 -5.52 -11.71 -3.97
C CYS A 179 -5.44 -11.66 -5.51
N GLU A 180 -5.05 -10.55 -6.11
CA GLU A 180 -4.80 -10.50 -7.55
C GLU A 180 -3.66 -11.46 -7.93
N THR A 181 -3.74 -12.09 -9.10
CA THR A 181 -2.78 -13.11 -9.54
C THR A 181 -1.37 -12.53 -9.70
N ARG A 182 -0.37 -13.24 -9.20
CA ARG A 182 1.07 -12.98 -9.35
C ARG A 182 1.83 -14.25 -9.71
N SER A 183 3.05 -14.12 -10.25
CA SER A 183 3.93 -15.27 -10.55
C SER A 183 4.65 -15.79 -9.31
N SER A 184 4.97 -14.92 -8.36
CA SER A 184 5.67 -15.26 -7.13
C SER A 184 4.82 -16.15 -6.21
N ASN A 185 5.47 -17.03 -5.43
CA ASN A 185 4.78 -17.96 -4.53
C ASN A 185 4.39 -17.26 -3.21
N ARG A 186 3.55 -16.25 -3.28
CA ARG A 186 2.99 -15.53 -2.15
C ARG A 186 1.59 -16.04 -1.86
N ASN A 187 1.24 -16.19 -0.59
CA ASN A 187 -0.04 -16.73 -0.16
C ASN A 187 -0.60 -15.94 1.03
N SER A 188 -1.92 -15.96 1.16
CA SER A 188 -2.63 -15.50 2.34
C SER A 188 -3.80 -16.43 2.61
N PRO A 189 -4.14 -16.75 3.87
CA PRO A 189 -5.31 -17.56 4.19
C PRO A 189 -6.63 -16.87 3.81
N PHE A 190 -6.62 -15.57 3.57
CA PHE A 190 -7.77 -14.78 3.13
C PHE A 190 -7.99 -14.85 1.61
N CYS A 191 -7.06 -15.45 0.86
CA CYS A 191 -7.18 -15.60 -0.59
C CYS A 191 -7.57 -17.03 -0.97
N PRO A 192 -8.52 -17.23 -1.90
CA PRO A 192 -8.97 -18.56 -2.31
C PRO A 192 -7.93 -19.36 -3.10
N VAL A 193 -6.88 -18.70 -3.59
CA VAL A 193 -5.81 -19.28 -4.41
C VAL A 193 -4.43 -18.82 -3.94
N ALA A 194 -3.39 -19.55 -4.34
CA ALA A 194 -2.00 -19.17 -4.15
C ALA A 194 -1.48 -18.24 -5.27
N ARG A 195 -0.27 -17.72 -5.11
CA ARG A 195 0.38 -16.80 -6.04
C ARG A 195 -0.40 -15.51 -6.21
N ILE A 196 -0.47 -14.78 -5.12
CA ILE A 196 -1.36 -13.63 -5.00
C ILE A 196 -0.57 -12.36 -4.65
N HIS A 197 -1.20 -11.25 -4.92
CA HIS A 197 -0.86 -9.95 -4.38
C HIS A 197 -1.26 -9.89 -2.91
N GLN A 198 -0.33 -9.51 -2.04
CA GLN A 198 -0.50 -9.54 -0.58
C GLN A 198 -0.78 -8.17 0.05
N GLY A 199 -0.97 -7.15 -0.76
CA GLY A 199 -1.20 -5.77 -0.35
C GLY A 199 -2.28 -5.08 -1.18
N GLN A 200 -2.29 -3.76 -1.07
CA GLN A 200 -3.12 -2.87 -1.86
C GLN A 200 -2.23 -1.85 -2.57
N ASP A 201 -2.33 -1.79 -3.89
CA ASP A 201 -1.67 -0.77 -4.68
C ASP A 201 -2.48 0.52 -4.68
N ILE A 202 -1.81 1.64 -4.48
CA ILE A 202 -2.39 2.98 -4.35
C ILE A 202 -1.69 3.91 -5.33
N ARG A 203 -2.34 4.21 -6.45
CA ARG A 203 -1.89 5.25 -7.36
C ARG A 203 -2.19 6.62 -6.78
N VAL A 204 -1.28 7.58 -6.95
CA VAL A 204 -1.32 8.85 -6.23
C VAL A 204 -1.22 10.02 -7.18
N GLY A 205 -1.98 11.07 -6.89
CA GLY A 205 -1.93 12.35 -7.60
C GLY A 205 -2.78 12.37 -8.87
N THR A 206 -2.29 13.07 -9.87
CA THR A 206 -2.95 13.31 -11.15
C THR A 206 -2.10 12.81 -12.33
N PRO A 207 -2.67 12.64 -13.53
CA PRO A 207 -1.89 12.33 -14.74
C PRO A 207 -0.72 13.29 -14.98
N SER A 208 -0.94 14.59 -14.76
CA SER A 208 0.09 15.61 -14.95
C SER A 208 1.23 15.49 -13.94
N GLU A 209 0.93 15.14 -12.68
CA GLU A 209 1.93 14.91 -11.65
C GLU A 209 2.72 13.62 -11.90
N CYS A 210 2.08 12.58 -12.44
CA CYS A 210 2.76 11.38 -12.92
C CYS A 210 3.80 11.71 -14.00
N GLU A 211 3.45 12.57 -14.97
CA GLU A 211 4.40 13.05 -16.00
C GLU A 211 5.56 13.83 -15.37
N VAL A 212 5.29 14.65 -14.36
CA VAL A 212 6.33 15.36 -13.60
C VAL A 212 7.26 14.37 -12.93
N LEU A 213 6.74 13.37 -12.20
CA LEU A 213 7.54 12.34 -11.56
C LEU A 213 8.36 11.54 -12.56
N ARG A 214 7.81 11.22 -13.73
CA ARG A 214 8.50 10.51 -14.79
C ARG A 214 9.68 11.33 -15.37
N GLY A 215 9.55 12.63 -15.46
CA GLY A 215 10.60 13.55 -15.89
C GLY A 215 11.61 13.93 -14.81
N THR A 216 11.34 13.61 -13.54
CA THR A 216 12.18 13.94 -12.39
C THR A 216 13.22 12.84 -12.16
N PRO A 217 14.51 13.18 -11.94
CA PRO A 217 15.53 12.22 -11.50
C PRO A 217 15.06 11.43 -10.28
N GLU A 218 15.49 10.17 -10.15
CA GLU A 218 15.01 9.26 -9.11
C GLU A 218 15.19 9.82 -7.71
N ASP A 219 16.38 10.32 -7.41
CA ASP A 219 16.75 10.88 -6.10
C ASP A 219 15.93 12.14 -5.74
N ASP A 220 15.39 12.83 -6.74
CA ASP A 220 14.65 14.10 -6.58
C ASP A 220 13.11 13.90 -6.51
N ARG A 221 12.60 12.66 -6.59
CA ARG A 221 11.15 12.36 -6.56
C ARG A 221 10.58 12.52 -5.16
N MET A 222 10.16 13.72 -4.79
CA MET A 222 9.62 14.07 -3.46
C MET A 222 8.27 14.79 -3.55
N LEU A 223 7.40 14.38 -4.50
CA LEU A 223 6.12 15.07 -4.73
C LEU A 223 5.01 14.63 -3.78
N HIS A 224 4.84 13.31 -3.55
CA HIS A 224 3.73 12.76 -2.78
C HIS A 224 4.22 12.09 -1.51
N GLU A 225 3.88 12.66 -0.36
CA GLU A 225 4.30 12.19 0.95
C GLU A 225 3.58 10.91 1.36
N VAL A 226 4.37 9.91 1.75
CA VAL A 226 3.91 8.69 2.42
C VAL A 226 4.09 8.87 3.92
N VAL A 227 3.03 8.58 4.70
CA VAL A 227 3.01 8.81 6.14
C VAL A 227 2.79 7.54 6.94
N ALA A 228 3.23 7.55 8.19
CA ALA A 228 2.93 6.51 9.17
C ALA A 228 1.41 6.43 9.41
N VAL A 229 0.85 5.23 9.31
CA VAL A 229 -0.60 5.03 9.49
C VAL A 229 -1.02 4.99 10.95
N GLU A 230 -0.07 4.74 11.87
CA GLU A 230 -0.29 4.56 13.30
C GLU A 230 0.98 4.96 14.07
N ASP A 231 0.84 5.33 15.35
CA ASP A 231 1.99 5.55 16.24
C ASP A 231 2.77 4.26 16.42
N GLY A 232 4.09 4.30 16.21
CA GLY A 232 4.87 3.07 16.24
C GLY A 232 6.36 3.26 16.08
N VAL A 233 7.04 2.18 15.69
CA VAL A 233 8.49 2.16 15.47
C VAL A 233 8.80 1.64 14.07
N VAL A 234 9.61 2.38 13.32
CA VAL A 234 10.20 1.90 12.07
C VAL A 234 11.24 0.83 12.43
N TYR A 235 10.89 -0.43 12.32
CA TYR A 235 11.76 -1.49 12.82
C TYR A 235 12.72 -2.06 11.76
N GLU A 236 12.40 -1.86 10.48
CA GLU A 236 13.24 -2.34 9.37
C GLU A 236 13.08 -1.44 8.15
N ILE A 237 14.19 -1.16 7.49
CA ILE A 237 14.25 -0.56 6.16
C ILE A 237 14.99 -1.54 5.24
N GLY A 238 14.27 -2.07 4.24
CA GLY A 238 14.81 -2.98 3.23
C GLY A 238 15.27 -2.23 1.98
N THR A 239 15.57 -2.97 0.91
CA THR A 239 16.05 -2.39 -0.36
C THR A 239 15.04 -1.43 -1.01
N TYR A 240 13.75 -1.69 -0.86
CA TYR A 240 12.64 -0.89 -1.41
C TYR A 240 11.43 -0.86 -0.48
N THR A 241 11.62 -1.15 0.80
CA THR A 241 10.53 -1.25 1.78
C THR A 241 10.86 -0.50 3.06
N VAL A 242 9.86 0.14 3.66
CA VAL A 242 9.85 0.61 5.05
C VAL A 242 8.84 -0.22 5.81
N LYS A 243 9.21 -0.74 6.98
CA LYS A 243 8.32 -1.53 7.85
C LYS A 243 8.10 -0.82 9.18
N LEU A 244 6.86 -0.52 9.49
CA LEU A 244 6.41 0.08 10.73
C LEU A 244 5.77 -1.01 11.61
N ARG A 245 6.18 -1.13 12.87
CA ARG A 245 5.48 -1.94 13.88
C ARG A 245 4.64 -1.02 14.74
N ALA A 246 3.32 -1.22 14.74
CA ALA A 246 2.37 -0.42 15.48
C ALA A 246 1.08 -1.21 15.76
N GLY A 247 0.35 -0.95 16.83
CA GLY A 247 -0.95 -1.50 17.15
C GLY A 247 -1.05 -3.04 17.10
N GLY A 248 0.04 -3.76 17.40
CA GLY A 248 0.11 -5.22 17.27
C GLY A 248 0.21 -5.73 15.83
N ARG A 249 0.49 -4.86 14.87
CA ARG A 249 0.59 -5.14 13.43
C ARG A 249 1.96 -4.74 12.89
N ILE A 250 2.23 -5.17 11.67
CA ILE A 250 3.34 -4.71 10.85
C ILE A 250 2.74 -4.12 9.58
N TYR A 251 3.05 -2.87 9.32
CA TYR A 251 2.70 -2.18 8.08
C TYR A 251 3.93 -2.13 7.18
N ARG A 252 3.78 -2.53 5.91
CA ARG A 252 4.84 -2.43 4.90
C ARG A 252 4.46 -1.40 3.85
N TYR A 253 5.40 -0.51 3.60
CA TYR A 253 5.32 0.52 2.57
C TYR A 253 6.40 0.21 1.55
N MET A 254 6.03 0.04 0.27
CA MET A 254 6.98 -0.31 -0.78
C MET A 254 6.94 0.71 -1.91
N HIS A 255 7.99 0.70 -2.72
CA HIS A 255 8.16 1.57 -3.88
C HIS A 255 8.33 3.06 -3.55
N LEU A 256 8.81 3.37 -2.34
CA LEU A 256 9.19 4.73 -1.96
C LEU A 256 10.48 5.14 -2.66
N ASN A 257 10.75 6.46 -2.68
CA ASN A 257 12.08 6.96 -3.00
C ASN A 257 13.02 6.64 -1.81
N MET A 258 13.83 5.60 -1.96
CA MET A 258 14.67 5.10 -0.87
C MET A 258 15.86 6.04 -0.56
N ASP A 259 16.22 6.93 -1.48
CA ASP A 259 17.27 7.94 -1.28
C ASP A 259 16.75 9.20 -0.54
N ALA A 260 15.42 9.35 -0.45
CA ALA A 260 14.75 10.49 0.19
C ALA A 260 13.88 10.11 1.40
N LEU A 261 14.20 8.99 2.08
CA LEU A 261 13.49 8.61 3.30
C LEU A 261 13.67 9.67 4.39
N GLN A 262 12.60 9.92 5.15
CA GLN A 262 12.58 10.87 6.26
C GLN A 262 12.78 10.19 7.62
N VAL A 263 12.98 8.89 7.63
CA VAL A 263 13.11 8.05 8.83
C VAL A 263 14.26 7.05 8.70
N SER A 264 14.72 6.59 9.85
CA SER A 264 15.71 5.51 9.99
C SER A 264 15.12 4.34 10.77
N ALA A 265 15.70 3.15 10.60
CA ALA A 265 15.33 2.00 11.42
C ALA A 265 15.63 2.29 12.90
N GLY A 266 14.63 2.06 13.77
CA GLY A 266 14.66 2.39 15.20
C GLY A 266 13.93 3.69 15.56
N ASP A 267 13.55 4.51 14.59
CA ASP A 267 12.83 5.75 14.86
C ASP A 267 11.40 5.48 15.34
N SER A 268 11.00 6.21 16.38
CA SER A 268 9.59 6.29 16.80
C SER A 268 8.89 7.36 15.98
N VAL A 269 7.73 7.04 15.47
CA VAL A 269 6.88 7.92 14.64
C VAL A 269 5.49 8.01 15.20
N GLN A 270 4.81 9.12 14.95
CA GLN A 270 3.38 9.30 15.21
C GLN A 270 2.60 9.11 13.90
N ALA A 271 1.32 8.75 14.01
CA ALA A 271 0.41 8.72 12.87
C ALA A 271 0.45 10.06 12.12
N GLY A 272 0.66 10.01 10.80
CA GLY A 272 0.81 11.21 9.96
C GLY A 272 2.25 11.73 9.81
N ASP A 273 3.24 11.22 10.54
CA ASP A 273 4.64 11.56 10.30
C ASP A 273 5.11 11.05 8.93
N VAL A 274 5.89 11.87 8.21
CA VAL A 274 6.38 11.50 6.87
C VAL A 274 7.46 10.42 6.98
N LEU A 275 7.24 9.31 6.28
CA LEU A 275 8.21 8.22 6.13
C LEU A 275 9.11 8.43 4.91
N GLY A 276 8.56 8.98 3.84
CA GLY A 276 9.22 9.19 2.56
C GLY A 276 8.23 9.64 1.48
N TYR A 277 8.52 9.34 0.24
CA TYR A 277 7.75 9.81 -0.92
C TYR A 277 7.46 8.68 -1.89
N VAL A 278 6.31 8.74 -2.55
CA VAL A 278 5.93 7.76 -3.59
C VAL A 278 6.94 7.81 -4.74
N SER A 279 7.43 6.65 -5.13
CA SER A 279 8.31 6.46 -6.27
C SER A 279 7.93 5.17 -7.02
N LYS A 280 8.89 4.49 -7.57
CA LYS A 280 8.75 3.21 -8.28
C LYS A 280 9.94 2.27 -8.02
N ASP A 281 10.62 2.43 -6.89
CA ASP A 281 11.76 1.59 -6.54
C ASP A 281 11.34 0.15 -6.31
N PHE A 282 12.04 -0.78 -6.95
CA PHE A 282 11.81 -2.21 -6.80
C PHE A 282 13.11 -3.01 -6.96
N GLY A 283 14.11 -2.66 -6.13
CA GLY A 283 15.37 -3.40 -6.08
C GLY A 283 16.16 -3.42 -7.40
N GLY A 284 16.14 -2.32 -8.16
CA GLY A 284 16.86 -2.17 -9.42
C GLY A 284 16.03 -2.43 -10.69
N THR A 285 14.79 -2.92 -10.54
CA THR A 285 13.82 -3.00 -11.65
C THR A 285 12.66 -2.07 -11.30
N PRO A 286 12.48 -0.93 -12.00
CA PRO A 286 11.41 -0.01 -11.66
C PRO A 286 10.04 -0.62 -11.98
N THR A 287 9.06 -0.41 -11.08
CA THR A 287 7.64 -0.66 -11.31
C THR A 287 6.94 0.61 -11.79
N THR A 288 5.60 0.72 -11.69
CA THR A 288 4.86 1.97 -11.94
C THR A 288 4.88 2.87 -10.70
N PHE A 289 4.59 4.19 -10.86
CA PHE A 289 4.46 5.09 -9.71
C PHE A 289 3.23 4.75 -8.88
N HIS A 290 3.44 4.22 -7.67
CA HIS A 290 2.39 3.91 -6.70
C HIS A 290 2.99 3.62 -5.32
N LEU A 291 2.18 3.66 -4.29
CA LEU A 291 2.49 3.04 -3.01
C LEU A 291 1.87 1.63 -2.99
N HIS A 292 2.68 0.59 -2.76
CA HIS A 292 2.18 -0.71 -2.36
C HIS A 292 2.14 -0.79 -0.84
N PHE A 293 0.98 -1.12 -0.28
CA PHE A 293 0.74 -1.10 1.17
C PHE A 293 0.23 -2.45 1.66
N GLU A 294 0.91 -3.03 2.66
CA GLU A 294 0.51 -4.31 3.27
C GLU A 294 0.22 -4.15 4.76
N ILE A 295 -0.73 -4.94 5.25
CA ILE A 295 -0.99 -5.15 6.68
C ILE A 295 -0.69 -6.59 7.01
N ILE A 296 0.22 -6.81 7.98
CA ILE A 296 0.56 -8.14 8.51
C ILE A 296 0.11 -8.16 9.96
N GLN A 297 -0.72 -9.13 10.31
CA GLN A 297 -1.33 -9.24 11.63
C GLN A 297 -1.15 -10.66 12.18
N ASN A 298 -0.94 -10.76 13.49
CA ASN A 298 -1.01 -12.05 14.18
C ASN A 298 -2.47 -12.41 14.44
N THR A 299 -2.92 -13.50 13.83
CA THR A 299 -4.26 -14.05 14.02
C THR A 299 -4.18 -15.32 14.88
N GLU A 300 -5.20 -15.60 15.71
CA GLU A 300 -5.22 -16.81 16.55
C GLU A 300 -5.15 -18.09 15.71
N GLU A 301 -5.76 -18.09 14.52
CA GLU A 301 -5.87 -19.28 13.66
C GLU A 301 -4.63 -19.52 12.82
N PHE A 302 -4.03 -18.46 12.23
CA PHE A 302 -2.99 -18.59 11.20
C PHE A 302 -1.62 -18.03 11.64
N GLY A 303 -1.51 -17.43 12.83
CA GLY A 303 -0.31 -16.70 13.24
C GLY A 303 -0.13 -15.40 12.43
N TRP A 304 1.12 -15.02 12.15
CA TRP A 304 1.44 -13.81 11.38
C TRP A 304 1.17 -14.00 9.89
N VAL A 305 0.15 -13.33 9.37
CA VAL A 305 -0.30 -13.41 7.98
C VAL A 305 -0.63 -12.04 7.41
N HIS A 306 -0.56 -11.92 6.08
CA HIS A 306 -1.08 -10.77 5.38
C HIS A 306 -2.61 -10.79 5.42
N VAL A 307 -3.21 -9.69 5.82
CA VAL A 307 -4.66 -9.48 5.89
C VAL A 307 -5.10 -8.44 4.85
N PRO A 308 -6.34 -8.50 4.33
CA PRO A 308 -6.85 -7.55 3.34
C PRO A 308 -6.82 -6.10 3.85
N PRO A 309 -6.09 -5.17 3.22
CA PRO A 309 -6.02 -3.78 3.67
C PRO A 309 -7.20 -2.92 3.23
N TYR A 310 -7.96 -3.37 2.23
CA TYR A 310 -8.89 -2.55 1.45
C TYR A 310 -9.87 -1.74 2.29
N LEU A 311 -10.68 -2.40 3.15
CA LEU A 311 -11.67 -1.69 3.99
C LEU A 311 -11.03 -0.78 5.03
N SER A 312 -9.84 -1.14 5.56
CA SER A 312 -9.09 -0.26 6.45
C SER A 312 -8.67 1.04 5.73
N LEU A 313 -8.31 0.94 4.44
CA LEU A 313 -7.97 2.09 3.61
C LEU A 313 -9.19 2.91 3.21
N VAL A 314 -10.35 2.27 2.94
CA VAL A 314 -11.62 2.96 2.68
C VAL A 314 -11.98 3.84 3.87
N GLU A 315 -12.08 3.27 5.09
CA GLU A 315 -12.39 4.04 6.30
C GLU A 315 -11.37 5.16 6.60
N ALA A 316 -10.07 4.90 6.33
CA ALA A 316 -9.03 5.89 6.54
C ALA A 316 -9.16 7.07 5.55
N TYR A 317 -9.58 6.78 4.32
CA TYR A 317 -9.79 7.80 3.29
C TYR A 317 -11.02 8.63 3.57
N GLU A 318 -12.13 8.01 3.99
CA GLU A 318 -13.33 8.71 4.44
C GLU A 318 -13.03 9.73 5.55
N ARG A 319 -12.21 9.33 6.53
CA ARG A 319 -11.75 10.27 7.58
C ARG A 319 -10.86 11.39 7.05
N ARG A 320 -10.00 11.09 6.07
CA ARG A 320 -9.10 12.09 5.48
C ARG A 320 -9.87 13.12 4.65
N GLU A 321 -10.87 12.67 3.88
CA GLU A 321 -11.67 13.51 2.98
C GLU A 321 -12.86 14.19 3.70
N ASP A 322 -13.07 13.86 5.00
CA ASP A 322 -14.19 14.35 5.81
C ASP A 322 -15.56 14.07 5.16
N GLY A 323 -15.71 12.88 4.53
CA GLY A 323 -16.95 12.48 3.88
C GLY A 323 -16.97 11.00 3.50
N PRO A 324 -18.17 10.43 3.30
CA PRO A 324 -18.34 9.02 3.00
C PRO A 324 -17.93 8.67 1.58
N GLY A 325 -17.52 7.41 1.38
CA GLY A 325 -17.39 6.79 0.07
C GLY A 325 -18.70 6.17 -0.41
N GLU A 326 -18.97 6.24 -1.70
CA GLU A 326 -20.12 5.57 -2.33
C GLU A 326 -19.75 4.12 -2.69
N LEU A 327 -20.44 3.15 -2.10
CA LEU A 327 -20.30 1.74 -2.49
C LEU A 327 -21.05 1.47 -3.80
N ILE A 328 -20.32 1.16 -4.87
CA ILE A 328 -20.88 0.85 -6.19
C ILE A 328 -21.23 -0.63 -6.30
N ASP A 329 -22.48 -0.94 -6.69
CA ASP A 329 -22.90 -2.31 -6.94
C ASP A 329 -22.27 -2.86 -8.24
N MET A 330 -21.61 -3.99 -8.13
CA MET A 330 -20.97 -4.71 -9.24
C MET A 330 -21.95 -5.15 -10.32
N ALA A 331 -23.22 -5.32 -10.03
CA ALA A 331 -24.23 -5.70 -11.02
C ALA A 331 -24.37 -4.65 -12.14
N VAL A 332 -24.01 -3.40 -11.85
CA VAL A 332 -24.03 -2.29 -12.83
C VAL A 332 -22.73 -2.21 -13.64
N ALA A 333 -21.63 -2.76 -13.15
CA ALA A 333 -20.28 -2.56 -13.72
C ALA A 333 -19.78 -3.67 -14.65
N THR A 334 -20.55 -4.73 -14.91
CA THR A 334 -20.09 -5.97 -15.58
C THR A 334 -19.97 -5.92 -17.11
N ALA A 335 -19.71 -4.78 -17.70
CA ALA A 335 -19.59 -4.66 -19.16
C ALA A 335 -18.16 -4.83 -19.74
N SER A 336 -17.15 -5.09 -18.93
CA SER A 336 -15.77 -5.25 -19.42
C SER A 336 -15.40 -6.72 -19.58
N ALA A 337 -14.97 -7.09 -20.79
CA ALA A 337 -14.44 -8.44 -21.06
C ALA A 337 -13.20 -8.72 -20.17
N PRO A 338 -13.00 -9.96 -19.71
CA PRO A 338 -11.81 -10.31 -18.94
C PRO A 338 -10.54 -10.07 -19.77
N ILE A 339 -9.54 -9.47 -19.13
CA ILE A 339 -8.19 -9.32 -19.69
C ILE A 339 -7.39 -10.55 -19.25
N PHE A 340 -6.81 -11.28 -20.17
CA PHE A 340 -5.91 -12.39 -19.87
C PHE A 340 -4.47 -11.94 -20.14
N PRO A 341 -3.51 -12.27 -19.25
CA PRO A 341 -2.12 -11.99 -19.52
C PRO A 341 -1.65 -12.75 -20.76
N PRO A 342 -0.75 -12.18 -21.57
CA PRO A 342 -0.13 -12.91 -22.66
C PRO A 342 0.57 -14.17 -22.15
N GLU A 343 0.54 -15.24 -22.95
CA GLU A 343 1.20 -16.49 -22.60
C GLU A 343 2.70 -16.27 -22.39
N GLY A 344 3.22 -16.72 -21.24
CA GLY A 344 4.64 -16.56 -20.88
C GLY A 344 5.00 -15.22 -20.21
N LEU A 345 4.04 -14.33 -19.97
CA LEU A 345 4.29 -13.12 -19.17
C LEU A 345 4.49 -13.47 -17.69
N GLU A 346 5.60 -13.05 -17.12
CA GLU A 346 5.85 -13.13 -15.69
C GLU A 346 5.20 -11.93 -14.99
N ILE A 347 4.25 -12.21 -14.09
CA ILE A 347 3.53 -11.21 -13.31
C ILE A 347 4.20 -11.10 -11.95
N ILE A 348 5.12 -10.16 -11.84
CA ILE A 348 5.87 -9.86 -10.61
C ILE A 348 5.50 -8.46 -10.11
N GLU A 349 5.85 -8.23 -8.87
CA GLU A 349 5.76 -6.95 -8.22
C GLU A 349 7.09 -6.60 -7.58
#